data_4ceef18368f72063956a755a56ff975d
#
_entry.id   4ceef18368f72063956a755a56ff975d
#
_cell.length_a   1.000
_cell.length_b   1.000
_cell.length_c   1.000
_cell.angle_alpha   90.00
_cell.angle_beta   90.00
_cell.angle_gamma   90.00
#
_symmetry.space_group_name_H-M   'P 1'
#
loop_
_entity.id
_entity.type
_entity.pdbx_description
1 polymer ?
#
loop_
_entity_poly.entity_id
_entity_poly.type
_entity_poly.pdbx_seq_one_letter_code
_entity_poly.pdbx_strand_id
1 'polypeptide(L)'
;GLKEKLDQVLHSGRIDREYPKRIHIVEQKANLYENVWQTFLQSQQDQSEDVGTILHRDKAVLIVPCDAPLITPQEVEHFIFHADMDRYDHVLGLVSREKLRHFYPQASKPGIKMAYLHIQDDSFRINNLYLVKPLRIENREYIQKMYQYRYQRNFKNLVLFGLSVFGKDKAKHYKNYIGLQLCLFFGGLGLEFVVDYFRKLNPKKELEESISTIMKT
;
A
#
# COMPACT_ATOMS: atom_id res chain seq x y z
N GLY A 1 11.84 -24.28 11.64
CA GLY A 1 11.86 -22.90 11.08
C GLY A 1 10.78 -22.01 11.66
N LEU A 2 10.62 -20.78 11.17
CA LEU A 2 9.60 -19.84 11.64
C LEU A 2 8.17 -20.37 11.43
N LYS A 3 7.93 -21.05 10.32
CA LYS A 3 6.65 -21.69 9.99
C LYS A 3 6.22 -22.69 11.05
N GLU A 4 7.11 -23.58 11.44
CA GLU A 4 6.84 -24.60 12.46
C GLU A 4 6.51 -23.98 13.84
N LYS A 5 7.21 -22.88 14.20
CA LYS A 5 6.90 -22.14 15.44
C LYS A 5 5.52 -21.48 15.38
N LEU A 6 5.14 -20.92 14.24
CA LEU A 6 3.83 -20.33 14.04
C LEU A 6 2.73 -21.40 14.06
N ASP A 7 2.96 -22.56 13.42
CA ASP A 7 2.04 -23.70 13.47
C ASP A 7 1.84 -24.19 14.93
N GLN A 8 2.92 -24.28 15.71
CA GLN A 8 2.83 -24.64 17.13
C GLN A 8 1.99 -23.64 17.94
N VAL A 9 2.17 -22.34 17.69
CA VAL A 9 1.37 -21.29 18.37
C VAL A 9 -0.10 -21.38 17.99
N LEU A 10 -0.42 -21.60 16.72
CA LEU A 10 -1.80 -21.76 16.25
C LEU A 10 -2.48 -22.98 16.88
N HIS A 11 -1.78 -24.12 16.91
CA HIS A 11 -2.33 -25.38 17.48
C HIS A 11 -2.22 -25.46 19.01
N SER A 12 -1.67 -24.44 19.67
CA SER A 12 -1.60 -24.39 21.16
C SER A 12 -2.95 -24.22 21.87
N GLY A 13 -4.04 -24.14 21.11
CA GLY A 13 -5.41 -23.98 21.62
C GLY A 13 -5.74 -22.57 22.12
N ARG A 14 -4.81 -21.62 22.03
CA ARG A 14 -5.05 -20.21 22.39
C ARG A 14 -5.83 -19.47 21.32
N ILE A 15 -5.50 -19.70 20.04
CA ILE A 15 -6.08 -18.99 18.92
C ILE A 15 -7.34 -19.70 18.38
N ASP A 16 -7.35 -21.03 18.34
CA ASP A 16 -8.46 -21.83 17.80
C ASP A 16 -9.79 -21.69 18.58
N ARG A 17 -9.72 -21.31 19.87
CA ARG A 17 -10.93 -21.09 20.69
C ARG A 17 -11.61 -19.76 20.44
N GLU A 18 -10.84 -18.73 20.11
CA GLU A 18 -11.34 -17.36 19.88
C GLU A 18 -11.69 -17.10 18.40
N TYR A 19 -11.01 -17.78 17.48
CA TYR A 19 -11.13 -17.54 16.05
C TYR A 19 -11.41 -18.83 15.26
N PRO A 20 -12.68 -19.25 15.13
CA PRO A 20 -13.05 -20.47 14.41
C PRO A 20 -12.82 -20.40 12.89
N LYS A 21 -12.34 -19.28 12.38
CA LYS A 21 -12.02 -19.13 10.95
C LYS A 21 -10.68 -19.80 10.64
N ARG A 22 -10.62 -20.47 9.49
CA ARG A 22 -9.39 -21.13 9.04
C ARG A 22 -8.24 -20.16 8.91
N ILE A 23 -7.16 -20.40 9.62
CA ILE A 23 -5.88 -19.68 9.49
C ILE A 23 -4.94 -20.57 8.68
N HIS A 24 -4.44 -20.04 7.58
CA HIS A 24 -3.47 -20.72 6.72
C HIS A 24 -2.12 -20.06 6.84
N ILE A 25 -1.10 -20.82 7.22
CA ILE A 25 0.29 -20.36 7.17
C ILE A 25 0.89 -20.77 5.85
N VAL A 26 1.26 -19.79 5.05
CA VAL A 26 1.90 -20.00 3.75
C VAL A 26 3.39 -19.70 3.82
N GLU A 27 4.16 -20.38 2.98
CA GLU A 27 5.58 -20.17 2.88
C GLU A 27 5.91 -18.81 2.24
N GLN A 28 6.90 -18.12 2.79
CA GLN A 28 7.35 -16.83 2.27
C GLN A 28 7.91 -16.98 0.86
N LYS A 29 7.47 -16.11 -0.04
CA LYS A 29 7.95 -16.01 -1.43
C LYS A 29 9.08 -14.98 -1.55
N ALA A 30 9.58 -14.78 -2.76
CA ALA A 30 10.75 -13.96 -3.05
C ALA A 30 10.60 -12.47 -2.65
N ASN A 31 9.38 -11.94 -2.64
CA ASN A 31 9.09 -10.56 -2.27
C ASN A 31 7.65 -10.39 -1.79
N LEU A 32 7.32 -9.18 -1.28
CA LEU A 32 6.00 -8.88 -0.72
C LEU A 32 4.88 -9.03 -1.76
N TYR A 33 5.11 -8.61 -3.00
CA TYR A 33 4.12 -8.74 -4.07
C TYR A 33 3.80 -10.22 -4.33
N GLU A 34 4.80 -11.05 -4.47
CA GLU A 34 4.64 -12.50 -4.66
C GLU A 34 3.94 -13.16 -3.46
N ASN A 35 4.26 -12.74 -2.24
CA ASN A 35 3.56 -13.24 -1.05
C ASN A 35 2.06 -12.99 -1.12
N VAL A 36 1.66 -11.76 -1.39
CA VAL A 36 0.23 -11.38 -1.48
C VAL A 36 -0.45 -12.10 -2.64
N TRP A 37 0.17 -12.09 -3.82
CA TRP A 37 -0.42 -12.66 -5.02
C TRP A 37 -0.58 -14.19 -4.95
N GLN A 38 0.46 -14.91 -4.55
CA GLN A 38 0.42 -16.37 -4.44
C GLN A 38 -0.53 -16.84 -3.32
N THR A 39 -0.55 -16.13 -2.18
CA THR A 39 -1.51 -16.41 -1.10
C THR A 39 -2.95 -16.20 -1.55
N PHE A 40 -3.20 -15.12 -2.31
CA PHE A 40 -4.51 -14.89 -2.89
C PHE A 40 -4.91 -16.02 -3.84
N LEU A 41 -4.06 -16.42 -4.78
CA LEU A 41 -4.34 -17.52 -5.72
C LEU A 41 -4.64 -18.82 -4.98
N GLN A 42 -3.83 -19.16 -3.98
CA GLN A 42 -4.03 -20.35 -3.17
C GLN A 42 -5.39 -20.31 -2.44
N SER A 43 -5.77 -19.17 -1.87
CA SER A 43 -7.06 -19.00 -1.22
C SER A 43 -8.26 -19.13 -2.16
N GLN A 44 -8.06 -18.95 -3.48
CA GLN A 44 -9.10 -19.17 -4.48
C GLN A 44 -9.24 -20.65 -4.84
N GLN A 45 -8.12 -21.38 -4.90
CA GLN A 45 -8.11 -22.84 -5.20
C GLN A 45 -8.80 -23.64 -4.11
N ASP A 46 -8.57 -23.28 -2.84
CA ASP A 46 -9.21 -23.95 -1.69
C ASP A 46 -10.74 -23.74 -1.61
N GLN A 47 -11.30 -22.83 -2.38
CA GLN A 47 -12.74 -22.52 -2.44
C GLN A 47 -13.42 -23.01 -3.71
N SER A 48 -12.68 -23.58 -4.66
CA SER A 48 -13.20 -23.99 -5.96
C SER A 48 -13.75 -25.40 -5.92
N GLU A 49 -15.05 -25.52 -5.64
CA GLU A 49 -15.90 -26.43 -6.39
C GLU A 49 -16.86 -25.56 -7.22
N ASP A 50 -16.58 -25.44 -8.51
CA ASP A 50 -17.51 -25.03 -9.59
C ASP A 50 -18.18 -23.64 -9.60
N VAL A 51 -17.67 -22.61 -8.94
CA VAL A 51 -18.24 -21.27 -9.14
C VAL A 51 -17.36 -20.45 -10.08
N GLY A 52 -17.88 -20.24 -11.29
CA GLY A 52 -17.17 -19.62 -12.41
C GLY A 52 -16.42 -18.32 -12.09
N THR A 53 -15.38 -18.10 -12.84
CA THR A 53 -14.35 -17.03 -12.77
C THR A 53 -14.87 -15.62 -12.48
N ILE A 54 -16.14 -15.33 -12.71
CA ILE A 54 -16.74 -13.99 -12.55
C ILE A 54 -16.96 -13.61 -11.09
N LEU A 55 -17.37 -14.54 -10.22
CA LEU A 55 -17.64 -14.26 -8.80
C LEU A 55 -16.38 -13.91 -7.99
N HIS A 56 -15.21 -14.43 -8.40
CA HIS A 56 -13.94 -14.17 -7.72
C HIS A 56 -13.29 -12.85 -8.13
N ARG A 57 -13.66 -12.28 -9.29
CA ARG A 57 -13.06 -11.05 -9.82
C ARG A 57 -13.31 -9.84 -8.92
N ASP A 58 -14.46 -9.80 -8.24
CA ASP A 58 -14.85 -8.70 -7.35
C ASP A 58 -14.49 -8.95 -5.88
N LYS A 59 -13.85 -10.08 -5.59
CA LYS A 59 -13.44 -10.40 -4.23
C LYS A 59 -12.39 -9.42 -3.75
N ALA A 60 -12.70 -8.69 -2.70
CA ALA A 60 -11.78 -7.80 -2.02
C ALA A 60 -10.90 -8.57 -1.03
N VAL A 61 -9.63 -8.18 -0.95
CA VAL A 61 -8.63 -8.71 -0.02
C VAL A 61 -8.07 -7.58 0.82
N LEU A 62 -8.14 -7.73 2.15
CA LEU A 62 -7.47 -6.84 3.09
C LEU A 62 -6.03 -7.32 3.30
N ILE A 63 -5.08 -6.44 3.08
CA ILE A 63 -3.66 -6.67 3.34
C ILE A 63 -3.28 -5.88 4.58
N VAL A 64 -2.80 -6.58 5.61
CA VAL A 64 -2.35 -5.99 6.88
C VAL A 64 -0.90 -6.40 7.10
N PRO A 65 0.02 -5.46 7.40
CA PRO A 65 1.40 -5.81 7.67
C PRO A 65 1.54 -6.47 9.05
N CYS A 66 2.43 -7.44 9.15
CA CYS A 66 2.73 -8.12 10.41
C CYS A 66 3.63 -7.29 11.35
N ASP A 67 4.22 -6.21 10.87
CA ASP A 67 5.07 -5.29 11.62
C ASP A 67 4.32 -4.08 12.23
N ALA A 68 3.00 -4.14 12.26
CA ALA A 68 2.13 -3.16 12.92
C ALA A 68 1.42 -3.75 14.15
N PRO A 69 2.16 -4.13 15.23
CA PRO A 69 1.60 -4.88 16.38
C PRO A 69 0.61 -4.07 17.21
N LEU A 70 0.53 -2.75 17.01
CA LEU A 70 -0.38 -1.87 17.75
C LEU A 70 -1.67 -1.54 16.97
N ILE A 71 -1.84 -2.12 15.78
CA ILE A 71 -3.08 -1.94 15.03
C ILE A 71 -4.23 -2.63 15.78
N THR A 72 -5.32 -1.92 15.94
CA THR A 72 -6.48 -2.42 16.69
C THR A 72 -7.56 -2.95 15.74
N PRO A 73 -8.39 -3.91 16.19
CA PRO A 73 -9.55 -4.34 15.41
C PRO A 73 -10.45 -3.18 14.99
N GLN A 74 -10.64 -2.20 15.88
CA GLN A 74 -11.47 -1.01 15.61
C GLN A 74 -10.93 -0.15 14.47
N GLU A 75 -9.59 -0.01 14.35
CA GLU A 75 -8.97 0.71 13.23
C GLU A 75 -9.16 -0.05 11.91
N VAL A 76 -9.06 -1.37 11.94
CA VAL A 76 -9.29 -2.22 10.76
C VAL A 76 -10.75 -2.16 10.34
N GLU A 77 -11.70 -2.29 11.26
CA GLU A 77 -13.12 -2.19 11.01
C GLU A 77 -13.50 -0.81 10.45
N HIS A 78 -12.95 0.27 11.06
CA HIS A 78 -13.13 1.62 10.59
C HIS A 78 -12.63 1.80 9.15
N PHE A 79 -11.46 1.27 8.84
CA PHE A 79 -10.90 1.30 7.49
C PHE A 79 -11.79 0.58 6.48
N ILE A 80 -12.22 -0.66 6.79
CA ILE A 80 -13.10 -1.46 5.93
C ILE A 80 -14.42 -0.74 5.71
N PHE A 81 -15.02 -0.21 6.78
CA PHE A 81 -16.32 0.47 6.71
C PHE A 81 -16.30 1.71 5.82
N HIS A 82 -15.18 2.45 5.79
CA HIS A 82 -15.03 3.66 4.96
C HIS A 82 -14.43 3.39 3.58
N ALA A 83 -14.02 2.16 3.30
CA ALA A 83 -13.52 1.77 2.00
C ALA A 83 -14.68 1.49 1.05
N ASP A 84 -14.95 2.41 0.12
CA ASP A 84 -15.99 2.26 -0.90
C ASP A 84 -15.51 1.30 -2.00
N MET A 85 -15.59 -0.01 -1.69
CA MET A 85 -15.17 -1.06 -2.62
C MET A 85 -16.16 -1.30 -3.76
N ASP A 86 -17.35 -0.73 -3.70
CA ASP A 86 -18.29 -0.78 -4.83
C ASP A 86 -17.82 0.16 -5.95
N ARG A 87 -17.23 1.28 -5.56
CA ARG A 87 -16.73 2.30 -6.49
C ARG A 87 -15.27 2.13 -6.88
N TYR A 88 -14.44 1.57 -5.98
CA TYR A 88 -12.99 1.49 -6.17
C TYR A 88 -12.50 0.04 -6.13
N ASP A 89 -11.48 -0.26 -6.93
CA ASP A 89 -10.83 -1.58 -6.95
C ASP A 89 -9.61 -1.64 -6.01
N HIS A 90 -9.16 -0.48 -5.52
CA HIS A 90 -8.06 -0.38 -4.59
C HIS A 90 -8.25 0.81 -3.65
N VAL A 91 -8.16 0.58 -2.35
CA VAL A 91 -8.23 1.61 -1.30
C VAL A 91 -7.00 1.50 -0.40
N LEU A 92 -6.37 2.64 -0.16
CA LEU A 92 -5.16 2.77 0.65
C LEU A 92 -5.45 3.60 1.89
N GLY A 93 -5.09 3.10 3.06
CA GLY A 93 -5.22 3.84 4.31
C GLY A 93 -4.15 4.91 4.45
N LEU A 94 -4.58 6.13 4.78
CA LEU A 94 -3.71 7.29 4.98
C LEU A 94 -3.97 7.93 6.35
N VAL A 95 -2.88 8.35 7.02
CA VAL A 95 -2.94 9.11 8.26
C VAL A 95 -2.32 10.48 8.04
N SER A 96 -3.02 11.56 8.39
CA SER A 96 -2.51 12.92 8.23
C SER A 96 -1.29 13.17 9.12
N ARG A 97 -0.38 14.02 8.64
CA ARG A 97 0.83 14.41 9.36
C ARG A 97 0.50 15.00 10.73
N GLU A 98 -0.56 15.78 10.81
CA GLU A 98 -1.00 16.43 12.06
C GLU A 98 -1.28 15.41 13.16
N LYS A 99 -2.02 14.31 12.85
CA LYS A 99 -2.33 13.24 13.82
C LYS A 99 -1.08 12.52 14.32
N LEU A 100 0.00 12.51 13.55
CA LEU A 100 1.27 11.86 13.89
C LEU A 100 2.26 12.80 14.57
N ARG A 101 1.92 14.09 14.75
CA ARG A 101 2.82 15.12 15.26
C ARG A 101 3.42 14.80 16.64
N HIS A 102 2.67 14.11 17.50
CA HIS A 102 3.14 13.75 18.84
C HIS A 102 4.21 12.65 18.87
N PHE A 103 4.39 11.90 17.75
CA PHE A 103 5.46 10.90 17.60
C PHE A 103 6.76 11.50 17.06
N TYR A 104 6.78 12.76 16.68
CA TYR A 104 7.99 13.43 16.19
C TYR A 104 9.00 13.65 17.30
N PRO A 105 10.31 13.75 16.94
CA PRO A 105 11.33 14.19 17.87
C PRO A 105 11.01 15.56 18.43
N GLN A 106 11.08 15.69 19.75
CA GLN A 106 10.96 16.93 20.50
C GLN A 106 12.24 17.15 21.31
N ALA A 107 12.50 18.37 21.75
CA ALA A 107 13.72 18.70 22.48
C ALA A 107 13.99 17.78 23.69
N SER A 108 12.94 17.32 24.35
CA SER A 108 12.99 16.48 25.56
C SER A 108 12.66 14.99 25.31
N LYS A 109 12.28 14.61 24.10
CA LYS A 109 11.79 13.25 23.80
C LYS A 109 12.28 12.75 22.46
N PRO A 110 12.94 11.58 22.41
CA PRO A 110 13.26 10.95 21.14
C PRO A 110 11.96 10.64 20.37
N GLY A 111 11.99 10.75 19.06
CA GLY A 111 10.87 10.48 18.21
C GLY A 111 11.32 9.87 16.88
N ILE A 112 10.36 9.64 16.00
CA ILE A 112 10.60 9.00 14.71
C ILE A 112 10.40 10.03 13.59
N LYS A 113 11.42 10.24 12.76
CA LYS A 113 11.27 10.96 11.48
C LYS A 113 10.57 10.05 10.49
N MET A 114 9.43 10.50 9.98
CA MET A 114 8.60 9.72 9.06
C MET A 114 8.66 10.34 7.66
N ALA A 115 8.62 9.49 6.63
CA ALA A 115 8.42 9.93 5.26
C ALA A 115 6.91 10.15 5.01
N TYR A 116 6.57 11.19 4.27
CA TYR A 116 5.20 11.57 3.93
C TYR A 116 4.96 11.57 2.44
N LEU A 117 3.74 11.21 2.06
CA LEU A 117 3.17 11.47 0.76
C LEU A 117 2.59 12.90 0.80
N HIS A 118 3.20 13.80 0.04
CA HIS A 118 2.79 15.20 -0.02
C HIS A 118 1.78 15.41 -1.13
N ILE A 119 0.51 15.56 -0.76
CA ILE A 119 -0.61 15.87 -1.66
C ILE A 119 -0.88 17.37 -1.54
N GLN A 120 -1.56 17.96 -2.51
CA GLN A 120 -1.83 19.40 -2.58
C GLN A 120 -2.34 19.97 -1.26
N ASP A 121 -3.29 19.30 -0.62
CA ASP A 121 -4.01 19.83 0.55
C ASP A 121 -3.34 19.47 1.88
N ASP A 122 -2.70 18.30 1.98
CA ASP A 122 -2.06 17.83 3.23
C ASP A 122 -0.93 16.83 2.94
N SER A 123 -0.21 16.47 3.99
CA SER A 123 0.85 15.47 3.96
C SER A 123 0.39 14.24 4.75
N PHE A 124 0.46 13.09 4.12
CA PHE A 124 -0.06 11.84 4.68
C PHE A 124 1.04 10.78 4.81
N ARG A 125 0.93 9.98 5.84
CA ARG A 125 1.66 8.72 5.93
C ARG A 125 0.74 7.58 5.52
N ILE A 126 1.27 6.68 4.73
CA ILE A 126 0.60 5.41 4.41
C ILE A 126 0.60 4.57 5.69
N ASN A 127 -0.57 4.14 6.15
CA ASN A 127 -0.72 3.32 7.36
C ASN A 127 -0.57 1.81 7.09
N ASN A 128 -0.24 1.45 5.86
CA ASN A 128 -0.04 0.07 5.40
C ASN A 128 -1.28 -0.83 5.45
N LEU A 129 -2.49 -0.26 5.59
CA LEU A 129 -3.73 -0.97 5.32
C LEU A 129 -4.11 -0.80 3.86
N TYR A 130 -4.30 -1.93 3.17
CA TYR A 130 -4.69 -1.95 1.77
C TYR A 130 -5.91 -2.85 1.61
N LEU A 131 -6.92 -2.36 0.93
CA LEU A 131 -8.06 -3.16 0.48
C LEU A 131 -8.08 -3.15 -1.04
N VAL A 132 -8.06 -4.31 -1.66
CA VAL A 132 -7.85 -4.44 -3.10
C VAL A 132 -8.64 -5.59 -3.68
N LYS A 133 -9.12 -5.44 -4.92
CA LYS A 133 -9.64 -6.53 -5.76
C LYS A 133 -8.55 -7.02 -6.71
N PRO A 134 -7.77 -8.04 -6.37
CA PRO A 134 -6.53 -8.37 -7.08
C PRO A 134 -6.75 -8.73 -8.55
N LEU A 135 -7.89 -9.32 -8.91
CA LEU A 135 -8.21 -9.70 -10.29
C LEU A 135 -8.72 -8.54 -11.15
N ARG A 136 -9.02 -7.38 -10.53
CA ARG A 136 -9.36 -6.16 -11.26
C ARG A 136 -8.12 -5.39 -11.71
N ILE A 137 -6.95 -5.66 -11.12
CA ILE A 137 -5.69 -5.00 -11.49
C ILE A 137 -5.07 -5.73 -12.68
N GLU A 138 -5.00 -5.08 -13.84
CA GLU A 138 -4.45 -5.69 -15.05
C GLU A 138 -2.91 -5.57 -15.13
N ASN A 139 -2.35 -4.39 -14.81
CA ASN A 139 -0.90 -4.13 -14.94
C ASN A 139 -0.11 -4.46 -13.67
N ARG A 140 -0.24 -5.67 -13.16
CA ARG A 140 0.40 -6.11 -11.91
C ARG A 140 1.92 -6.04 -11.92
N GLU A 141 2.54 -6.17 -13.08
CA GLU A 141 3.99 -6.04 -13.25
C GLU A 141 4.52 -4.66 -12.87
N TYR A 142 3.70 -3.61 -12.96
CA TYR A 142 4.12 -2.28 -12.50
C TYR A 142 4.19 -2.19 -10.98
N ILE A 143 3.33 -2.91 -10.24
CA ILE A 143 3.40 -2.99 -8.78
C ILE A 143 4.74 -3.61 -8.38
N GLN A 144 5.13 -4.72 -9.03
CA GLN A 144 6.41 -5.38 -8.78
C GLN A 144 7.59 -4.45 -9.09
N LYS A 145 7.56 -3.76 -10.24
CA LYS A 145 8.58 -2.77 -10.61
C LYS A 145 8.65 -1.62 -9.61
N MET A 146 7.52 -1.02 -9.22
CA MET A 146 7.48 0.04 -8.21
C MET A 146 8.10 -0.43 -6.89
N TYR A 147 7.85 -1.67 -6.50
CA TYR A 147 8.41 -2.25 -5.30
C TYR A 147 9.93 -2.43 -5.38
N GLN A 148 10.46 -2.85 -6.52
CA GLN A 148 11.90 -2.98 -6.77
C GLN A 148 12.62 -1.62 -6.74
N TYR A 149 11.97 -0.58 -7.29
CA TYR A 149 12.56 0.76 -7.38
C TYR A 149 12.38 1.63 -6.12
N ARG A 150 11.55 1.24 -5.15
CA ARG A 150 11.24 2.06 -3.96
C ARG A 150 12.45 2.45 -3.10
N TYR A 151 13.52 1.66 -3.14
CA TYR A 151 14.76 1.93 -2.41
C TYR A 151 15.85 2.58 -3.25
N GLN A 152 15.60 2.81 -4.53
CA GLN A 152 16.60 3.45 -5.38
C GLN A 152 16.64 4.95 -5.11
N ARG A 153 17.80 5.40 -4.62
CA ARG A 153 18.09 6.83 -4.42
C ARG A 153 18.57 7.52 -5.70
N ASN A 154 18.73 6.79 -6.80
CA ASN A 154 19.22 7.35 -8.05
C ASN A 154 18.08 8.02 -8.82
N PHE A 155 18.09 9.36 -8.83
CA PHE A 155 17.08 10.18 -9.49
C PHE A 155 16.93 9.86 -10.99
N LYS A 156 18.03 9.53 -11.69
CA LYS A 156 17.96 9.14 -13.13
C LYS A 156 17.10 7.88 -13.33
N ASN A 157 17.28 6.88 -12.47
CA ASN A 157 16.50 5.64 -12.56
C ASN A 157 15.01 5.88 -12.26
N LEU A 158 14.71 6.78 -11.33
CA LEU A 158 13.33 7.17 -11.03
C LEU A 158 12.68 7.87 -12.22
N VAL A 159 13.40 8.78 -12.90
CA VAL A 159 12.90 9.45 -14.10
C VAL A 159 12.68 8.43 -15.24
N LEU A 160 13.64 7.54 -15.49
CA LEU A 160 13.52 6.50 -16.51
C LEU A 160 12.36 5.53 -16.20
N PHE A 161 12.16 5.19 -14.94
CA PHE A 161 11.01 4.39 -14.52
C PHE A 161 9.69 5.12 -14.83
N GLY A 162 9.56 6.40 -14.46
CA GLY A 162 8.38 7.20 -14.79
C GLY A 162 8.09 7.21 -16.30
N LEU A 163 9.11 7.42 -17.14
CA LEU A 163 8.99 7.37 -18.58
C LEU A 163 8.55 5.99 -19.10
N SER A 164 9.05 4.91 -18.50
CA SER A 164 8.69 3.54 -18.91
C SER A 164 7.24 3.18 -18.56
N VAL A 165 6.71 3.75 -17.48
CA VAL A 165 5.34 3.48 -17.00
C VAL A 165 4.30 4.32 -17.72
N PHE A 166 4.59 5.61 -17.90
CA PHE A 166 3.57 6.55 -18.41
C PHE A 166 3.58 6.69 -19.94
N GLY A 167 4.68 6.36 -20.62
CA GLY A 167 4.80 6.59 -22.06
C GLY A 167 4.75 8.09 -22.43
N LYS A 168 4.83 8.39 -23.75
CA LYS A 168 4.88 9.78 -24.24
C LYS A 168 3.55 10.52 -24.15
N ASP A 169 2.42 9.82 -24.13
CA ASP A 169 1.08 10.42 -24.26
C ASP A 169 0.43 10.81 -22.93
N LYS A 170 1.12 10.63 -21.79
CA LYS A 170 0.55 10.82 -20.46
C LYS A 170 1.28 11.88 -19.63
N ALA A 171 1.55 13.04 -20.24
CA ALA A 171 2.27 14.17 -19.63
C ALA A 171 1.73 14.59 -18.24
N LYS A 172 0.40 14.52 -18.04
CA LYS A 172 -0.27 14.85 -16.77
C LYS A 172 0.19 13.91 -15.64
N HIS A 173 0.22 12.60 -15.89
CA HIS A 173 0.63 11.60 -14.90
C HIS A 173 2.12 11.71 -14.56
N TYR A 174 2.93 12.07 -15.56
CA TYR A 174 4.36 12.30 -15.38
C TYR A 174 4.62 13.54 -14.51
N LYS A 175 3.85 14.63 -14.69
CA LYS A 175 3.92 15.81 -13.82
C LYS A 175 3.69 15.46 -12.35
N ASN A 176 2.64 14.69 -12.06
CA ASN A 176 2.33 14.28 -10.70
C ASN A 176 3.42 13.37 -10.11
N TYR A 177 3.94 12.44 -10.91
CA TYR A 177 5.06 11.59 -10.49
C TYR A 177 6.30 12.40 -10.12
N ILE A 178 6.70 13.36 -10.95
CA ILE A 178 7.83 14.26 -10.67
C ILE A 178 7.53 15.09 -9.43
N GLY A 179 6.34 15.64 -9.29
CA GLY A 179 5.93 16.42 -8.12
C GLY A 179 6.11 15.61 -6.83
N LEU A 180 5.69 14.35 -6.80
CA LEU A 180 5.90 13.46 -5.66
C LEU A 180 7.38 13.21 -5.37
N GLN A 181 8.20 12.95 -6.40
CA GLN A 181 9.64 12.70 -6.22
C GLN A 181 10.38 13.93 -5.69
N LEU A 182 10.04 15.13 -6.19
CA LEU A 182 10.60 16.38 -5.70
C LEU A 182 10.21 16.63 -4.23
N CYS A 183 8.95 16.40 -3.87
CA CYS A 183 8.49 16.50 -2.49
C CYS A 183 9.25 15.54 -1.57
N LEU A 184 9.45 14.28 -1.97
CA LEU A 184 10.20 13.30 -1.20
C LEU A 184 11.67 13.70 -1.04
N PHE A 185 12.30 14.19 -2.11
CA PHE A 185 13.70 14.62 -2.09
C PHE A 185 13.91 15.83 -1.16
N PHE A 186 13.15 16.90 -1.35
CA PHE A 186 13.28 18.11 -0.56
C PHE A 186 12.78 17.94 0.88
N GLY A 187 11.77 17.12 1.10
CA GLY A 187 11.31 16.75 2.45
C GLY A 187 12.37 15.98 3.22
N GLY A 188 13.12 15.10 2.54
CA GLY A 188 14.28 14.41 3.11
C GLY A 188 15.41 15.35 3.53
N LEU A 189 15.56 16.52 2.87
CA LEU A 189 16.50 17.58 3.20
C LEU A 189 15.95 18.57 4.25
N GLY A 190 14.70 18.44 4.67
CA GLY A 190 14.04 19.37 5.61
C GLY A 190 13.64 20.71 5.01
N LEU A 191 13.59 20.83 3.67
CA LEU A 191 13.24 22.07 2.96
C LEU A 191 11.72 22.18 2.76
N GLU A 192 10.97 22.34 3.85
CA GLU A 192 9.50 22.34 3.87
C GLU A 192 8.88 23.39 2.94
N PHE A 193 9.46 24.58 2.81
CA PHE A 193 8.97 25.64 1.91
C PHE A 193 9.02 25.20 0.43
N VAL A 194 10.02 24.41 0.05
CA VAL A 194 10.15 23.84 -1.31
C VAL A 194 9.14 22.73 -1.51
N VAL A 195 8.92 21.92 -0.49
CA VAL A 195 7.87 20.87 -0.51
C VAL A 195 6.49 21.52 -0.70
N ASP A 196 6.17 22.60 0.01
CA ASP A 196 4.90 23.31 -0.13
C ASP A 196 4.69 23.91 -1.52
N TYR A 197 5.74 24.23 -2.22
CA TYR A 197 5.67 24.64 -3.63
C TYR A 197 5.34 23.46 -4.54
N PHE A 198 6.08 22.36 -4.44
CA PHE A 198 5.93 21.21 -5.34
C PHE A 198 4.70 20.34 -5.06
N ARG A 199 4.18 20.31 -3.80
CA ARG A 199 2.96 19.55 -3.49
C ARG A 199 1.74 20.05 -4.28
N LYS A 200 1.73 21.30 -4.74
CA LYS A 200 0.69 21.85 -5.62
C LYS A 200 0.58 21.11 -6.97
N LEU A 201 1.63 20.40 -7.37
CA LEU A 201 1.62 19.55 -8.56
C LEU A 201 0.89 18.21 -8.33
N ASN A 202 0.49 17.91 -7.10
CA ASN A 202 -0.07 16.62 -6.68
C ASN A 202 -1.52 16.75 -6.18
N PRO A 203 -2.50 17.20 -7.00
CA PRO A 203 -3.90 17.16 -6.61
C PRO A 203 -4.35 15.72 -6.38
N LYS A 204 -5.09 15.48 -5.29
CA LYS A 204 -5.53 14.13 -4.90
C LYS A 204 -6.23 13.40 -6.06
N LYS A 205 -7.18 14.05 -6.72
CA LYS A 205 -7.92 13.48 -7.84
C LYS A 205 -7.01 13.07 -9.00
N GLU A 206 -6.03 13.88 -9.35
CA GLU A 206 -5.09 13.56 -10.44
C GLU A 206 -4.16 12.39 -10.07
N LEU A 207 -3.78 12.27 -8.79
CA LEU A 207 -3.01 11.13 -8.31
C LEU A 207 -3.83 9.83 -8.37
N GLU A 208 -5.09 9.86 -7.94
CA GLU A 208 -6.01 8.72 -8.03
C GLU A 208 -6.20 8.29 -9.49
N GLU A 209 -6.46 9.23 -10.42
CA GLU A 209 -6.55 8.96 -11.85
C GLU A 209 -5.25 8.37 -12.43
N SER A 210 -4.09 8.86 -11.96
CA SER A 210 -2.78 8.37 -12.39
C SER A 210 -2.56 6.93 -11.95
N ILE A 211 -2.90 6.59 -10.70
CA ILE A 211 -2.79 5.24 -10.16
C ILE A 211 -3.74 4.29 -10.90
N SER A 212 -5.01 4.68 -11.09
CA SER A 212 -5.98 3.89 -11.85
C SER A 212 -5.49 3.63 -13.29
N THR A 213 -4.93 4.65 -13.94
CA THR A 213 -4.39 4.49 -15.29
C THR A 213 -3.20 3.54 -15.35
N ILE A 214 -2.30 3.57 -14.36
CA ILE A 214 -1.15 2.66 -14.28
C ILE A 214 -1.64 1.23 -14.05
N MET A 215 -2.57 1.04 -13.12
CA MET A 215 -3.09 -0.27 -12.75
C MET A 215 -4.14 -0.79 -13.72
N LYS A 216 -4.67 0.06 -14.62
CA LYS A 216 -5.82 -0.21 -15.50
C LYS A 216 -7.03 -0.73 -14.72
N THR A 217 -7.41 -0.02 -13.68
CA THR A 217 -8.59 -0.27 -12.85
C THR A 217 -9.69 0.73 -13.17
#